data_540b168427f35fc28ce7912cad1132b4
#
_entry.id   540b168427f35fc28ce7912cad1132b4
#
_cell.length_a   1.000
_cell.length_b   1.000
_cell.length_c   1.000
_cell.angle_alpha   90.00
_cell.angle_beta   90.00
_cell.angle_gamma   90.00
#
_symmetry.space_group_name_H-M   'P 1'
#
loop_
_entity.id
_entity.type
_entity.pdbx_description
1 polymer ?
#
loop_
_entity_poly.entity_id
_entity_poly.type
_entity_poly.pdbx_seq_one_letter_code
_entity_poly.pdbx_strand_id
1 'polypeptide(L)'
;MCNLTLTLGQARLPEFPTPKGMALDAYLMQEAEIGLHKNLLKLYPDTEERTSIEPRYFDRLKFEVNTIAQMGFPGYFLIVADFINWAKNNGVPVGPGRGSGAGSLVAFSLGITDLDPLRYNLLFERFLNPERVSMPDFDIDFCQHGRDRVIAYVKAVSYTHLTLPTKRIV
;
A
#
# COMPACT_ATOMS: atom_id res chain seq x y z
N MET A 1 23.13 -27.86 25.67
CA MET A 1 21.83 -28.15 25.04
C MET A 1 21.28 -26.86 24.46
N CYS A 2 20.92 -26.85 23.21
CA CYS A 2 20.36 -25.66 22.55
C CYS A 2 18.83 -25.69 22.70
N ASN A 3 18.24 -24.70 23.40
CA ASN A 3 16.80 -24.61 23.63
C ASN A 3 16.10 -23.70 22.59
N LEU A 4 16.62 -23.65 21.36
CA LEU A 4 16.04 -22.84 20.29
C LEU A 4 14.92 -23.64 19.60
N THR A 5 13.69 -23.15 19.71
CA THR A 5 12.55 -23.65 18.93
C THR A 5 12.25 -22.64 17.81
N LEU A 6 12.39 -23.08 16.57
CA LEU A 6 12.08 -22.27 15.40
C LEU A 6 10.68 -22.66 14.88
N THR A 7 9.77 -21.70 14.82
CA THR A 7 8.49 -21.86 14.14
C THR A 7 8.64 -21.34 12.71
N LEU A 8 8.67 -22.25 11.75
CA LEU A 8 8.78 -21.91 10.32
C LEU A 8 7.38 -21.74 9.71
N GLY A 9 7.26 -20.82 8.75
CA GLY A 9 6.05 -20.67 7.93
C GLY A 9 4.99 -19.69 8.44
N GLN A 10 5.22 -18.99 9.56
CA GLN A 10 4.36 -17.88 9.97
C GLN A 10 5.01 -16.55 9.61
N ALA A 11 4.52 -15.91 8.55
CA ALA A 11 4.89 -14.54 8.25
C ALA A 11 4.30 -13.61 9.33
N ARG A 12 5.17 -12.91 10.06
CA ARG A 12 4.75 -11.86 10.99
C ARG A 12 4.97 -10.51 10.34
N LEU A 13 3.89 -9.75 10.15
CA LEU A 13 4.00 -8.36 9.72
C LEU A 13 4.43 -7.49 10.90
N PRO A 14 5.30 -6.48 10.68
CA PRO A 14 5.61 -5.48 11.69
C PRO A 14 4.34 -4.70 12.08
N GLU A 15 4.29 -4.23 13.32
CA GLU A 15 3.23 -3.34 13.76
C GLU A 15 3.52 -1.93 13.24
N PHE A 16 2.59 -1.38 12.46
CA PHE A 16 2.69 0.02 12.01
C PHE A 16 2.23 0.94 13.16
N PRO A 17 3.02 1.98 13.51
CA PRO A 17 2.62 2.91 14.56
C PRO A 17 1.47 3.78 14.09
N THR A 18 0.32 3.68 14.78
CA THR A 18 -0.83 4.54 14.52
C THR A 18 -0.88 5.72 15.51
N PRO A 19 -1.44 6.88 15.13
CA PRO A 19 -1.63 7.98 16.06
C PRO A 19 -2.57 7.60 17.21
N LYS A 20 -2.14 7.84 18.47
CA LYS A 20 -2.95 7.77 19.71
C LYS A 20 -3.94 6.60 19.82
N GLY A 21 -3.50 5.38 19.53
CA GLY A 21 -4.34 4.19 19.75
C GLY A 21 -5.47 4.00 18.75
N MET A 22 -5.40 4.64 17.59
CA MET A 22 -6.30 4.37 16.47
C MET A 22 -6.06 2.96 15.92
N ALA A 23 -7.12 2.23 15.60
CA ALA A 23 -7.00 0.92 14.98
C ALA A 23 -6.40 1.03 13.56
N LEU A 24 -5.62 0.03 13.16
CA LEU A 24 -4.91 0.05 11.87
C LEU A 24 -5.84 0.19 10.66
N ASP A 25 -7.00 -0.46 10.69
CA ASP A 25 -8.04 -0.40 9.66
C ASP A 25 -8.67 0.99 9.54
N ALA A 26 -8.96 1.62 10.69
CA ALA A 26 -9.49 2.98 10.74
C ALA A 26 -8.46 4.00 10.23
N TYR A 27 -7.19 3.81 10.58
CA TYR A 27 -6.11 4.67 10.09
C TYR A 27 -5.88 4.50 8.59
N LEU A 28 -5.90 3.26 8.09
CA LEU A 28 -5.82 2.96 6.65
C LEU A 28 -6.95 3.66 5.88
N MET A 29 -8.20 3.57 6.39
CA MET A 29 -9.35 4.22 5.76
C MET A 29 -9.15 5.73 5.70
N GLN A 30 -8.77 6.35 6.81
CA GLN A 30 -8.55 7.79 6.88
C GLN A 30 -7.48 8.27 5.88
N GLU A 31 -6.32 7.63 5.86
CA GLU A 31 -5.23 8.00 4.93
C GLU A 31 -5.63 7.78 3.47
N ALA A 32 -6.35 6.68 3.19
CA ALA A 32 -6.83 6.39 1.85
C ALA A 32 -7.91 7.40 1.39
N GLU A 33 -8.83 7.83 2.24
CA GLU A 33 -9.82 8.88 1.93
C GLU A 33 -9.15 10.22 1.62
N ILE A 34 -8.20 10.64 2.46
CA ILE A 34 -7.44 11.88 2.26
C ILE A 34 -6.69 11.83 0.91
N GLY A 35 -6.01 10.72 0.64
CA GLY A 35 -5.28 10.53 -0.61
C GLY A 35 -6.18 10.48 -1.83
N LEU A 36 -7.32 9.80 -1.74
CA LEU A 36 -8.30 9.74 -2.82
C LEU A 36 -8.85 11.11 -3.16
N HIS A 37 -9.29 11.90 -2.17
CA HIS A 37 -9.74 13.27 -2.42
C HIS A 37 -8.68 14.11 -3.13
N LYS A 38 -7.41 14.04 -2.69
CA LYS A 38 -6.31 14.75 -3.33
C LYS A 38 -6.10 14.32 -4.77
N ASN A 39 -6.24 13.04 -5.07
CA ASN A 39 -6.07 12.50 -6.42
C ASN A 39 -7.27 12.88 -7.32
N LEU A 40 -8.49 12.80 -6.81
CA LEU A 40 -9.69 13.20 -7.56
C LEU A 40 -9.68 14.70 -7.93
N LEU A 41 -9.19 15.57 -7.04
CA LEU A 41 -9.02 17.01 -7.34
C LEU A 41 -8.04 17.24 -8.49
N LYS A 42 -7.01 16.40 -8.64
CA LYS A 42 -6.04 16.51 -9.73
C LYS A 42 -6.56 15.95 -11.04
N LEU A 43 -7.24 14.80 -10.98
CA LEU A 43 -7.73 14.10 -12.18
C LEU A 43 -8.98 14.75 -12.76
N TYR A 44 -9.83 15.28 -11.91
CA TYR A 44 -11.13 15.87 -12.23
C TYR A 44 -11.24 17.27 -11.60
N PRO A 45 -10.61 18.28 -12.21
CA PRO A 45 -10.65 19.65 -11.71
C PRO A 45 -12.05 20.26 -11.79
N ASP A 46 -12.89 19.80 -12.72
CA ASP A 46 -14.30 20.18 -12.81
C ASP A 46 -15.10 19.62 -11.64
N THR A 47 -15.84 20.52 -10.96
CA THR A 47 -16.59 20.16 -9.75
C THR A 47 -17.81 19.31 -10.06
N GLU A 48 -18.52 19.57 -11.17
CA GLU A 48 -19.72 18.81 -11.51
C GLU A 48 -19.36 17.38 -11.92
N GLU A 49 -18.35 17.24 -12.78
CA GLU A 49 -17.83 15.92 -13.16
C GLU A 49 -17.35 15.14 -11.94
N ARG A 50 -16.54 15.76 -11.10
CA ARG A 50 -16.02 15.12 -9.88
C ARG A 50 -17.14 14.65 -8.97
N THR A 51 -18.15 15.50 -8.68
CA THR A 51 -19.28 15.15 -7.81
C THR A 51 -20.06 13.96 -8.34
N SER A 52 -20.18 13.82 -9.66
CA SER A 52 -20.89 12.71 -10.27
C SER A 52 -20.18 11.37 -10.13
N ILE A 53 -18.85 11.36 -10.11
CA ILE A 53 -18.03 10.14 -10.08
C ILE A 53 -17.59 9.73 -8.66
N GLU A 54 -17.48 10.70 -7.73
CA GLU A 54 -17.04 10.47 -6.34
C GLU A 54 -17.70 9.25 -5.66
N PRO A 55 -19.03 9.06 -5.73
CA PRO A 55 -19.67 7.92 -5.06
C PRO A 55 -19.09 6.58 -5.50
N ARG A 56 -18.82 6.40 -6.80
CA ARG A 56 -18.24 5.17 -7.35
C ARG A 56 -16.83 4.89 -6.78
N TYR A 57 -16.02 5.96 -6.63
CA TYR A 57 -14.67 5.82 -6.08
C TYR A 57 -14.71 5.49 -4.59
N PHE A 58 -15.56 6.16 -3.82
CA PHE A 58 -15.68 5.91 -2.38
C PHE A 58 -16.29 4.54 -2.07
N ASP A 59 -17.25 4.08 -2.84
CA ASP A 59 -17.80 2.73 -2.68
C ASP A 59 -16.73 1.65 -2.94
N ARG A 60 -15.94 1.83 -4.00
CA ARG A 60 -14.82 0.94 -4.30
C ARG A 60 -13.74 1.02 -3.21
N LEU A 61 -13.40 2.21 -2.70
CA LEU A 61 -12.43 2.38 -1.62
C LEU A 61 -12.86 1.62 -0.37
N LYS A 62 -14.10 1.79 0.06
CA LYS A 62 -14.67 1.09 1.23
C LYS A 62 -14.63 -0.42 1.06
N PHE A 63 -14.99 -0.91 -0.12
CA PHE A 63 -14.92 -2.33 -0.44
C PHE A 63 -13.48 -2.87 -0.30
N GLU A 64 -12.50 -2.18 -0.89
CA GLU A 64 -11.10 -2.61 -0.83
C GLU A 64 -10.54 -2.55 0.59
N VAL A 65 -10.77 -1.46 1.33
CA VAL A 65 -10.30 -1.33 2.73
C VAL A 65 -10.87 -2.43 3.61
N ASN A 66 -12.17 -2.72 3.48
CA ASN A 66 -12.80 -3.81 4.23
C ASN A 66 -12.17 -5.16 3.91
N THR A 67 -11.91 -5.44 2.64
CA THR A 67 -11.25 -6.68 2.22
C THR A 67 -9.82 -6.77 2.78
N ILE A 68 -9.05 -5.68 2.69
CA ILE A 68 -7.69 -5.60 3.23
C ILE A 68 -7.70 -5.83 4.76
N ALA A 69 -8.67 -5.23 5.47
CA ALA A 69 -8.81 -5.38 6.92
C ALA A 69 -9.17 -6.83 7.30
N GLN A 70 -10.13 -7.45 6.62
CA GLN A 70 -10.53 -8.84 6.84
C GLN A 70 -9.39 -9.83 6.61
N MET A 71 -8.51 -9.55 5.65
CA MET A 71 -7.35 -10.38 5.37
C MET A 71 -6.13 -10.08 6.26
N GLY A 72 -6.21 -9.06 7.13
CA GLY A 72 -5.16 -8.73 8.10
C GLY A 72 -3.96 -7.96 7.52
N PHE A 73 -4.13 -7.26 6.40
CA PHE A 73 -3.06 -6.52 5.70
C PHE A 73 -3.06 -5.00 5.80
N PRO A 74 -3.83 -4.31 6.70
CA PRO A 74 -3.77 -2.85 6.79
C PRO A 74 -2.35 -2.33 7.06
N GLY A 75 -1.62 -2.96 7.99
CA GLY A 75 -0.25 -2.59 8.32
C GLY A 75 0.72 -2.74 7.14
N TYR A 76 0.53 -3.77 6.31
CA TYR A 76 1.34 -3.96 5.11
C TYR A 76 1.20 -2.81 4.12
N PHE A 77 -0.03 -2.40 3.82
CA PHE A 77 -0.29 -1.26 2.93
C PHE A 77 0.30 0.04 3.47
N LEU A 78 0.16 0.30 4.78
CA LEU A 78 0.71 1.50 5.42
C LEU A 78 2.24 1.52 5.39
N ILE A 79 2.89 0.39 5.65
CA ILE A 79 4.36 0.27 5.57
C ILE A 79 4.85 0.53 4.14
N VAL A 80 4.18 -0.07 3.14
CA VAL A 80 4.56 0.11 1.74
C VAL A 80 4.37 1.57 1.32
N ALA A 81 3.25 2.19 1.70
CA ALA A 81 3.00 3.60 1.45
C ALA A 81 4.05 4.51 2.09
N ASP A 82 4.46 4.22 3.32
CA ASP A 82 5.44 5.00 4.06
C ASP A 82 6.79 5.07 3.31
N PHE A 83 7.39 3.94 2.99
CA PHE A 83 8.72 3.98 2.36
C PHE A 83 8.68 4.46 0.90
N ILE A 84 7.57 4.26 0.16
CA ILE A 84 7.40 4.81 -1.18
C ILE A 84 7.29 6.33 -1.13
N ASN A 85 6.43 6.86 -0.25
CA ASN A 85 6.27 8.30 -0.08
C ASN A 85 7.55 8.93 0.46
N TRP A 86 8.27 8.25 1.37
CA TRP A 86 9.58 8.71 1.79
C TRP A 86 10.55 8.81 0.61
N ALA A 87 10.62 7.79 -0.26
CA ALA A 87 11.47 7.81 -1.44
C ALA A 87 11.14 8.99 -2.37
N LYS A 88 9.85 9.15 -2.71
CA LYS A 88 9.36 10.27 -3.56
C LYS A 88 9.74 11.63 -2.95
N ASN A 89 9.55 11.81 -1.62
CA ASN A 89 9.84 13.05 -0.92
C ASN A 89 11.35 13.33 -0.73
N ASN A 90 12.20 12.31 -0.83
CA ASN A 90 13.64 12.43 -0.72
C ASN A 90 14.36 12.38 -2.08
N GLY A 91 13.64 12.62 -3.17
CA GLY A 91 14.23 12.73 -4.50
C GLY A 91 14.71 11.39 -5.10
N VAL A 92 14.17 10.27 -4.62
CA VAL A 92 14.38 8.96 -5.25
C VAL A 92 13.20 8.69 -6.19
N PRO A 93 13.42 8.65 -7.52
CA PRO A 93 12.37 8.32 -8.46
C PRO A 93 11.81 6.91 -8.20
N VAL A 94 10.49 6.82 -8.20
CA VAL A 94 9.74 5.58 -8.04
C VAL A 94 8.86 5.38 -9.27
N GLY A 95 8.82 4.15 -9.78
CA GLY A 95 7.95 3.80 -10.91
C GLY A 95 6.47 3.89 -10.57
N PRO A 96 5.59 3.94 -11.57
CA PRO A 96 4.14 4.15 -11.39
C PRO A 96 3.42 2.96 -10.75
N GLY A 97 4.13 1.88 -10.47
CA GLY A 97 3.57 0.61 -10.07
C GLY A 97 3.29 -0.30 -11.26
N ARG A 98 3.36 -1.60 -11.03
CA ARG A 98 3.12 -2.65 -12.04
C ARG A 98 2.50 -3.90 -11.42
N GLY A 99 2.20 -4.88 -12.27
CA GLY A 99 1.60 -6.13 -11.80
C GLY A 99 0.17 -5.98 -11.30
N SER A 100 -0.25 -6.87 -10.43
CA SER A 100 -1.61 -6.91 -9.90
C SER A 100 -1.94 -5.77 -8.93
N GLY A 101 -0.92 -5.23 -8.23
CA GLY A 101 -1.07 -4.11 -7.29
C GLY A 101 -1.62 -2.84 -7.92
N ALA A 102 -1.41 -2.64 -9.24
CA ALA A 102 -1.99 -1.54 -9.99
C ALA A 102 -3.55 -1.57 -10.03
N GLY A 103 -4.17 -2.71 -9.70
CA GLY A 103 -5.62 -2.84 -9.61
C GLY A 103 -6.24 -2.33 -8.30
N SER A 104 -5.43 -1.90 -7.32
CA SER A 104 -5.92 -1.43 -6.03
C SER A 104 -6.11 0.09 -6.00
N LEU A 105 -7.33 0.54 -5.70
CA LEU A 105 -7.65 1.93 -5.47
C LEU A 105 -7.04 2.45 -4.16
N VAL A 106 -6.96 1.61 -3.14
CA VAL A 106 -6.27 1.94 -1.88
C VAL A 106 -4.79 2.21 -2.15
N ALA A 107 -4.12 1.38 -2.97
CA ALA A 107 -2.73 1.61 -3.35
C ALA A 107 -2.54 2.94 -4.11
N PHE A 108 -3.44 3.25 -5.03
CA PHE A 108 -3.45 4.54 -5.73
C PHE A 108 -3.69 5.72 -4.79
N SER A 109 -4.63 5.59 -3.86
CA SER A 109 -4.95 6.64 -2.88
C SER A 109 -3.79 6.92 -1.94
N LEU A 110 -3.08 5.89 -1.47
CA LEU A 110 -1.91 6.01 -0.60
C LEU A 110 -0.62 6.45 -1.33
N GLY A 111 -0.66 6.62 -2.65
CA GLY A 111 0.51 6.99 -3.45
C GLY A 111 1.50 5.84 -3.67
N ILE A 112 1.09 4.60 -3.45
CA ILE A 112 1.88 3.40 -3.77
C ILE A 112 1.98 3.24 -5.29
N THR A 113 0.86 3.42 -6.00
CA THR A 113 0.78 3.41 -7.45
C THR A 113 0.33 4.77 -7.97
N ASP A 114 0.68 5.10 -9.21
CA ASP A 114 0.30 6.36 -9.87
C ASP A 114 -0.78 6.12 -10.95
N LEU A 115 -1.33 4.92 -11.02
CA LEU A 115 -2.33 4.51 -12.00
C LEU A 115 -3.73 4.43 -11.36
N ASP A 116 -4.70 5.11 -11.94
CA ASP A 116 -6.11 5.04 -11.52
C ASP A 116 -6.75 3.73 -12.00
N PRO A 117 -7.06 2.78 -11.10
CA PRO A 117 -7.58 1.47 -11.50
C PRO A 117 -9.00 1.53 -12.08
N LEU A 118 -9.82 2.52 -11.70
CA LEU A 118 -11.19 2.63 -12.21
C LEU A 118 -11.23 3.13 -13.65
N ARG A 119 -10.33 4.03 -14.00
CA ARG A 119 -10.19 4.57 -15.35
C ARG A 119 -9.81 3.49 -16.37
N TYR A 120 -9.02 2.50 -15.94
CA TYR A 120 -8.54 1.40 -16.78
C TYR A 120 -9.28 0.08 -16.53
N ASN A 121 -10.38 0.10 -15.77
CA ASN A 121 -11.19 -1.08 -15.43
C ASN A 121 -10.36 -2.24 -14.85
N LEU A 122 -9.38 -1.93 -14.01
CA LEU A 122 -8.56 -2.93 -13.36
C LEU A 122 -9.31 -3.56 -12.17
N LEU A 123 -9.16 -4.87 -12.04
CA LEU A 123 -9.85 -5.65 -11.00
C LEU A 123 -8.97 -5.79 -9.77
N PHE A 124 -9.50 -5.40 -8.60
CA PHE A 124 -8.84 -5.57 -7.30
C PHE A 124 -8.67 -7.04 -6.92
N GLU A 125 -9.61 -7.88 -7.30
CA GLU A 125 -9.63 -9.31 -6.99
C GLU A 125 -8.47 -10.09 -7.64
N ARG A 126 -7.81 -9.51 -8.63
CA ARG A 126 -6.56 -10.04 -9.20
C ARG A 126 -5.37 -9.80 -8.29
N PHE A 127 -5.42 -8.75 -7.46
CA PHE A 127 -4.38 -8.41 -6.51
C PHE A 127 -4.61 -9.06 -5.15
N LEU A 128 -5.82 -8.92 -4.60
CA LEU A 128 -6.19 -9.46 -3.30
C LEU A 128 -7.55 -10.16 -3.41
N ASN A 129 -7.58 -11.45 -3.10
CA ASN A 129 -8.78 -12.25 -3.14
C ASN A 129 -8.88 -13.09 -1.86
N PRO A 130 -9.96 -12.94 -1.06
CA PRO A 130 -10.17 -13.73 0.15
C PRO A 130 -10.19 -15.25 -0.08
N GLU A 131 -10.55 -15.70 -1.28
CA GLU A 131 -10.55 -17.12 -1.66
C GLU A 131 -9.15 -17.68 -1.90
N ARG A 132 -8.17 -16.80 -2.14
CA ARG A 132 -6.76 -17.16 -2.31
C ARG A 132 -5.98 -16.64 -1.11
N VAL A 133 -5.62 -17.53 -0.20
CA VAL A 133 -4.79 -17.20 0.98
C VAL A 133 -3.34 -16.96 0.53
N SER A 134 -3.10 -15.85 -0.18
CA SER A 134 -1.76 -15.40 -0.54
C SER A 134 -1.52 -14.00 -0.02
N MET A 135 -0.31 -13.77 0.47
CA MET A 135 0.11 -12.43 0.87
C MET A 135 0.14 -11.51 -0.36
N PRO A 136 -0.39 -10.27 -0.28
CA PRO A 136 -0.28 -9.31 -1.36
C PRO A 136 1.19 -9.00 -1.66
N ASP A 137 1.52 -8.84 -2.95
CA ASP A 137 2.87 -8.53 -3.41
C ASP A 137 2.83 -7.28 -4.30
N PHE A 138 3.50 -6.21 -3.85
CA PHE A 138 3.68 -4.99 -4.63
C PHE A 138 5.00 -5.04 -5.39
N ASP A 139 4.92 -5.03 -6.71
CA ASP A 139 6.08 -4.84 -7.59
C ASP A 139 6.41 -3.34 -7.70
N ILE A 140 7.51 -2.90 -7.08
CA ILE A 140 7.90 -1.50 -7.00
C ILE A 140 9.28 -1.31 -7.59
N ASP A 141 9.39 -0.40 -8.55
CA ASP A 141 10.65 -0.06 -9.21
C ASP A 141 11.22 1.22 -8.63
N PHE A 142 12.44 1.16 -8.09
CA PHE A 142 13.19 2.32 -7.61
C PHE A 142 14.36 2.64 -8.56
N CYS A 143 14.67 3.94 -8.69
CA CYS A 143 15.88 4.36 -9.36
C CYS A 143 17.11 3.67 -8.73
N GLN A 144 17.93 3.04 -9.56
CA GLN A 144 19.12 2.29 -9.13
C GLN A 144 20.04 3.11 -8.21
N HIS A 145 20.26 4.40 -8.50
CA HIS A 145 21.13 5.28 -7.71
C HIS A 145 20.53 5.64 -6.34
N GLY A 146 19.20 5.59 -6.18
CA GLY A 146 18.52 5.92 -4.92
C GLY A 146 18.12 4.73 -4.07
N ARG A 147 18.19 3.52 -4.64
CA ARG A 147 17.69 2.28 -4.03
C ARG A 147 18.30 2.01 -2.65
N ASP A 148 19.61 2.15 -2.51
CA ASP A 148 20.31 1.88 -1.24
C ASP A 148 19.85 2.82 -0.13
N ARG A 149 19.47 4.05 -0.46
CA ARG A 149 18.92 5.03 0.50
C ARG A 149 17.54 4.58 1.00
N VAL A 150 16.70 4.03 0.11
CA VAL A 150 15.39 3.48 0.51
C VAL A 150 15.57 2.26 1.40
N ILE A 151 16.49 1.35 1.06
CA ILE A 151 16.82 0.18 1.88
C ILE A 151 17.33 0.61 3.27
N ALA A 152 18.18 1.63 3.33
CA ALA A 152 18.68 2.17 4.59
C ALA A 152 17.54 2.77 5.43
N TYR A 153 16.62 3.51 4.82
CA TYR A 153 15.44 4.05 5.49
C TYR A 153 14.55 2.94 6.08
N VAL A 154 14.19 1.94 5.27
CA VAL A 154 13.36 0.81 5.74
C VAL A 154 14.02 0.06 6.90
N LYS A 155 15.37 -0.05 6.90
CA LYS A 155 16.12 -0.63 8.01
C LYS A 155 16.15 0.25 9.26
N ALA A 156 16.17 1.57 9.11
CA ALA A 156 16.26 2.53 10.22
C ALA A 156 14.91 2.77 10.91
N VAL A 157 13.82 2.79 10.13
CA VAL A 157 12.47 2.84 10.66
C VAL A 157 12.16 1.47 11.23
N SER A 158 11.84 1.37 12.51
CA SER A 158 11.73 0.16 13.37
C SER A 158 10.87 -1.02 12.86
N TYR A 159 10.66 -1.14 11.56
CA TYR A 159 10.12 -2.36 10.93
C TYR A 159 11.16 -3.49 10.87
N THR A 160 12.33 -3.29 11.47
CA THR A 160 13.58 -4.00 11.20
C THR A 160 13.71 -5.36 11.86
N HIS A 161 12.80 -5.75 12.70
CA HIS A 161 12.88 -7.07 13.32
C HIS A 161 12.30 -8.19 12.45
N LEU A 162 11.73 -7.83 11.30
CA LEU A 162 11.18 -8.77 10.34
C LEU A 162 11.75 -8.44 8.96
N THR A 163 12.61 -9.29 8.48
CA THR A 163 13.02 -9.30 7.08
C THR A 163 11.76 -9.48 6.24
N LEU A 164 11.21 -8.38 5.72
CA LEU A 164 10.34 -8.48 4.56
C LEU A 164 11.08 -9.34 3.53
N PRO A 165 10.47 -10.37 2.94
CA PRO A 165 11.12 -11.15 1.90
C PRO A 165 11.40 -10.23 0.72
N THR A 166 12.57 -9.58 0.76
CA THR A 166 13.07 -8.66 -0.27
C THR A 166 13.51 -9.43 -1.53
N LYS A 167 12.78 -10.47 -1.91
CA LYS A 167 13.19 -11.31 -3.04
C LYS A 167 12.98 -10.69 -4.41
N ARG A 168 12.40 -9.49 -4.52
CA ARG A 168 12.24 -8.81 -5.82
C ARG A 168 12.21 -7.28 -5.70
N ILE A 169 13.32 -6.71 -5.27
CA ILE A 169 13.64 -5.35 -5.67
C ILE A 169 14.61 -5.51 -6.85
N VAL A 170 14.11 -5.45 -8.05
CA VAL A 170 14.90 -5.45 -9.29
C VAL A 170 15.32 -4.03 -9.62
#